data_c61d6adcf7c90da80ca82981cc5d13c6
#
_entry.id   c61d6adcf7c90da80ca82981cc5d13c6
#
_cell.length_a   1.000
_cell.length_b   1.000
_cell.length_c   1.000
_cell.angle_alpha   90.00
_cell.angle_beta   90.00
_cell.angle_gamma   90.00
#
_symmetry.space_group_name_H-M   'P 1'
#
loop_
_entity.id
_entity.type
_entity.pdbx_description
1 polymer ?
#
loop_
_entity_poly.entity_id
_entity_poly.type
_entity_poly.pdbx_seq_one_letter_code
_entity_poly.pdbx_strand_id
1 'polypeptide(L)'
;GTGTSLEGNVVGNDKGITISLEKMNKILSVNAEDFDCRVQACVTKEQLNEYLREDGVFFPIDPGANAAIGGMASTSASGTMAVKYGTMKTVITGLTVVLPNGDIINTGSRTKKTSAGYNLTNLFIGSEGTLGIITEIQLRLSPIPESIMAAVCHFPTLENAVQTAQQVIQYGVPIARIEMLNEDQMEISINYSKLKDIKAVPTLFFEFHGSELSNNENIKIVEEISKDNNGSSFKWAKDLEDRNKLWKARWDVYYSVKALINNGRVYSTDVCLPISNITEC
;
A
#
# COMPACT_ATOMS: atom_id res chain seq x y z
N GLY A 1 -5.84 18.43 0.65
CA GLY A 1 -6.04 16.99 0.53
C GLY A 1 -7.15 16.48 1.42
N THR A 2 -7.26 15.15 1.53
CA THR A 2 -8.34 14.48 2.30
C THR A 2 -8.13 14.47 3.81
N GLY A 3 -6.97 14.96 4.31
CA GLY A 3 -6.70 15.05 5.75
C GLY A 3 -6.56 13.71 6.47
N THR A 4 -6.08 12.68 5.76
CA THR A 4 -6.00 11.29 6.28
C THR A 4 -4.72 10.98 7.03
N SER A 5 -3.77 11.90 7.15
CA SER A 5 -2.54 11.72 7.92
C SER A 5 -2.83 11.53 9.41
N LEU A 6 -2.16 10.55 10.03
CA LEU A 6 -2.35 10.20 11.45
C LEU A 6 -1.45 11.03 12.39
N GLU A 7 -0.36 11.63 11.87
CA GLU A 7 0.66 12.33 12.67
C GLU A 7 0.28 13.76 13.09
N GLY A 8 -0.90 14.23 12.69
CA GLY A 8 -1.38 15.57 13.06
C GLY A 8 -0.83 16.73 12.23
N ASN A 9 0.00 16.48 11.22
CA ASN A 9 0.63 17.50 10.35
C ASN A 9 -0.39 18.35 9.57
N VAL A 10 -1.62 17.83 9.43
CA VAL A 10 -2.72 18.50 8.73
C VAL A 10 -3.54 19.43 9.65
N VAL A 11 -3.25 19.45 10.94
CA VAL A 11 -3.93 20.30 11.92
C VAL A 11 -3.29 21.69 11.91
N GLY A 12 -4.05 22.68 11.46
CA GLY A 12 -3.62 24.09 11.52
C GLY A 12 -3.51 24.59 12.96
N ASN A 13 -2.71 25.63 13.16
CA ASN A 13 -2.68 26.39 14.41
C ASN A 13 -3.42 27.73 14.25
N ASP A 14 -3.73 28.39 15.36
CA ASP A 14 -4.54 29.62 15.40
C ASP A 14 -3.95 30.82 14.63
N LYS A 15 -2.68 30.75 14.24
CA LYS A 15 -1.96 31.82 13.52
C LYS A 15 -1.48 31.39 12.14
N GLY A 16 -1.87 30.21 11.68
CA GLY A 16 -1.43 29.64 10.42
C GLY A 16 -2.32 30.04 9.23
N ILE A 17 -1.78 29.80 8.03
CA ILE A 17 -2.52 29.89 6.77
C ILE A 17 -2.75 28.46 6.27
N THR A 18 -4.00 28.11 5.98
CA THR A 18 -4.35 26.85 5.35
C THR A 18 -4.57 27.04 3.85
N ILE A 19 -3.83 26.29 3.04
CA ILE A 19 -3.98 26.29 1.59
C ILE A 19 -4.76 25.03 1.18
N SER A 20 -6.00 25.21 0.70
CA SER A 20 -6.82 24.11 0.18
C SER A 20 -6.54 23.85 -1.29
N LEU A 21 -6.30 22.59 -1.65
CA LEU A 21 -6.15 22.11 -3.01
C LEU A 21 -7.40 21.37 -3.53
N GLU A 22 -8.52 21.42 -2.82
CA GLU A 22 -9.74 20.65 -3.15
C GLU A 22 -10.24 20.87 -4.58
N LYS A 23 -10.06 22.07 -5.11
CA LYS A 23 -10.43 22.41 -6.50
C LYS A 23 -9.46 21.84 -7.55
N MET A 24 -8.31 21.32 -7.15
CA MET A 24 -7.33 20.67 -8.02
C MET A 24 -7.57 19.15 -8.07
N ASN A 25 -8.71 18.74 -8.62
CA ASN A 25 -9.21 17.36 -8.59
C ASN A 25 -9.46 16.77 -9.99
N LYS A 26 -8.76 17.27 -11.01
CA LYS A 26 -8.92 16.80 -12.39
C LYS A 26 -7.88 15.73 -12.74
N ILE A 27 -8.31 14.71 -13.45
CA ILE A 27 -7.44 13.80 -14.20
C ILE A 27 -7.14 14.52 -15.52
N LEU A 28 -5.88 14.88 -15.76
CA LEU A 28 -5.48 15.74 -16.86
C LEU A 28 -5.25 14.96 -18.15
N SER A 29 -4.62 13.81 -18.03
CA SER A 29 -4.40 12.87 -19.15
C SER A 29 -4.22 11.44 -18.67
N VAL A 30 -4.63 10.50 -19.48
CA VAL A 30 -4.35 9.07 -19.34
C VAL A 30 -3.76 8.56 -20.65
N ASN A 31 -2.65 7.88 -20.58
CA ASN A 31 -1.96 7.24 -21.70
C ASN A 31 -1.79 5.76 -21.34
N ALA A 32 -2.84 4.97 -21.53
CA ALA A 32 -2.86 3.57 -21.10
C ALA A 32 -1.78 2.73 -21.82
N GLU A 33 -1.51 3.01 -23.10
CA GLU A 33 -0.47 2.36 -23.89
C GLU A 33 0.96 2.61 -23.36
N ASP A 34 1.18 3.77 -22.71
CA ASP A 34 2.45 4.15 -22.09
C ASP A 34 2.49 3.82 -20.59
N PHE A 35 1.40 3.30 -20.03
CA PHE A 35 1.25 3.02 -18.60
C PHE A 35 1.50 4.26 -17.74
N ASP A 36 0.98 5.42 -18.13
CA ASP A 36 1.10 6.65 -17.36
C ASP A 36 -0.17 7.50 -17.36
N CYS A 37 -0.29 8.36 -16.35
CA CYS A 37 -1.30 9.39 -16.31
C CYS A 37 -0.79 10.64 -15.59
N ARG A 38 -1.44 11.78 -15.85
CA ARG A 38 -1.20 13.03 -15.14
C ARG A 38 -2.47 13.46 -14.41
N VAL A 39 -2.33 13.75 -13.12
CA VAL A 39 -3.44 14.13 -12.25
C VAL A 39 -3.13 15.37 -11.44
N GLN A 40 -4.15 16.10 -11.03
CA GLN A 40 -4.04 17.17 -10.05
C GLN A 40 -3.99 16.60 -8.61
N ALA A 41 -3.44 17.37 -7.69
CA ALA A 41 -3.07 16.91 -6.35
C ALA A 41 -4.23 16.38 -5.50
N CYS A 42 -5.47 16.82 -5.71
CA CYS A 42 -6.61 16.39 -4.90
C CYS A 42 -7.44 15.25 -5.55
N VAL A 43 -7.01 14.71 -6.69
CA VAL A 43 -7.55 13.44 -7.19
C VAL A 43 -7.28 12.36 -6.15
N THR A 44 -8.30 11.59 -5.76
CA THR A 44 -8.11 10.48 -4.82
C THR A 44 -7.73 9.19 -5.53
N LYS A 45 -7.13 8.28 -4.78
CA LYS A 45 -6.78 6.93 -5.26
C LYS A 45 -7.99 6.20 -5.86
N GLU A 46 -9.13 6.24 -5.18
CA GLU A 46 -10.34 5.56 -5.64
C GLU A 46 -10.93 6.23 -6.89
N GLN A 47 -10.97 7.57 -6.91
CA GLN A 47 -11.42 8.33 -8.08
C GLN A 47 -10.57 8.00 -9.31
N LEU A 48 -9.23 7.90 -9.15
CA LEU A 48 -8.36 7.54 -10.25
C LEU A 48 -8.60 6.11 -10.72
N ASN A 49 -8.65 5.13 -9.81
CA ASN A 49 -8.84 3.74 -10.19
C ASN A 49 -10.24 3.45 -10.78
N GLU A 50 -11.27 4.17 -10.34
CA GLU A 50 -12.59 4.09 -10.98
C GLU A 50 -12.57 4.66 -12.40
N TYR A 51 -11.85 5.77 -12.61
CA TYR A 51 -11.67 6.35 -13.96
C TYR A 51 -10.90 5.42 -14.91
N LEU A 52 -9.87 4.72 -14.40
CA LEU A 52 -9.00 3.82 -15.18
C LEU A 52 -9.61 2.43 -15.42
N ARG A 53 -10.79 2.16 -14.88
CA ARG A 53 -11.37 0.82 -14.82
C ARG A 53 -11.46 0.11 -16.18
N GLU A 54 -11.81 0.85 -17.24
CA GLU A 54 -11.98 0.31 -18.59
C GLU A 54 -10.70 0.36 -19.43
N ASP A 55 -9.62 0.98 -18.92
CA ASP A 55 -8.37 1.17 -19.65
C ASP A 55 -7.39 0.00 -19.48
N GLY A 56 -7.75 -1.02 -18.70
CA GLY A 56 -6.89 -2.18 -18.43
C GLY A 56 -5.66 -1.90 -17.57
N VAL A 57 -5.61 -0.72 -16.94
CA VAL A 57 -4.53 -0.28 -16.06
C VAL A 57 -5.07 0.21 -14.72
N PHE A 58 -4.21 0.26 -13.71
CA PHE A 58 -4.57 0.77 -12.40
C PHE A 58 -3.41 1.46 -11.69
N PHE A 59 -3.73 2.32 -10.75
CA PHE A 59 -2.78 2.95 -9.83
C PHE A 59 -2.58 2.04 -8.61
N PRO A 60 -1.34 1.50 -8.38
CA PRO A 60 -1.14 0.36 -7.48
C PRO A 60 -0.86 0.73 -6.02
N ILE A 61 -0.73 2.01 -5.66
CA ILE A 61 -0.43 2.39 -4.27
C ILE A 61 -1.73 2.42 -3.46
N ASP A 62 -1.81 1.61 -2.41
CA ASP A 62 -3.03 1.29 -1.68
C ASP A 62 -2.97 1.60 -0.17
N PRO A 63 -2.74 2.86 0.25
CA PRO A 63 -2.86 3.21 1.66
C PRO A 63 -4.26 2.87 2.18
N GLY A 64 -4.38 2.59 3.49
CA GLY A 64 -5.64 2.16 4.10
C GLY A 64 -6.80 3.15 3.95
N ALA A 65 -6.52 4.44 3.73
CA ALA A 65 -7.52 5.47 3.50
C ALA A 65 -7.66 5.83 2.01
N ASN A 66 -8.82 6.36 1.61
CA ASN A 66 -8.99 6.97 0.30
C ASN A 66 -8.31 8.34 0.29
N ALA A 67 -6.99 8.35 0.11
CA ALA A 67 -6.16 9.53 0.19
C ALA A 67 -6.05 10.27 -1.15
N ALA A 68 -5.84 11.58 -1.08
CA ALA A 68 -5.52 12.42 -2.24
C ALA A 68 -4.07 12.16 -2.69
N ILE A 69 -3.85 12.01 -3.99
CA ILE A 69 -2.54 11.63 -4.58
C ILE A 69 -1.44 12.65 -4.25
N GLY A 70 -1.76 13.95 -4.20
CA GLY A 70 -0.81 14.98 -3.76
C GLY A 70 -0.39 14.82 -2.29
N GLY A 71 -1.33 14.45 -1.42
CA GLY A 71 -1.03 14.10 -0.02
C GLY A 71 -0.18 12.85 0.07
N MET A 72 -0.50 11.81 -0.70
CA MET A 72 0.31 10.60 -0.79
C MET A 72 1.73 10.88 -1.29
N ALA A 73 1.90 11.76 -2.28
CA ALA A 73 3.21 12.20 -2.74
C ALA A 73 3.98 12.93 -1.64
N SER A 74 3.31 13.86 -0.94
CA SER A 74 3.93 14.66 0.12
C SER A 74 4.40 13.84 1.31
N THR A 75 3.71 12.74 1.65
CA THR A 75 4.09 11.85 2.75
C THR A 75 4.89 10.62 2.31
N SER A 76 5.22 10.51 1.02
CA SER A 76 5.85 9.30 0.45
C SER A 76 5.08 8.03 0.79
N ALA A 77 3.76 8.07 0.66
CA ALA A 77 2.86 7.00 1.07
C ALA A 77 3.19 5.66 0.42
N SER A 78 2.88 4.61 1.14
CA SER A 78 2.94 3.22 0.69
C SER A 78 1.61 2.51 0.99
N GLY A 79 1.57 1.22 0.78
CA GLY A 79 0.43 0.37 1.10
C GLY A 79 0.84 -1.09 1.14
N THR A 80 -0.12 -1.99 1.31
CA THR A 80 0.14 -3.43 1.43
C THR A 80 0.73 -4.04 0.16
N MET A 81 0.51 -3.42 -0.99
CA MET A 81 1.08 -3.85 -2.27
C MET A 81 2.52 -3.35 -2.53
N ALA A 82 3.15 -2.68 -1.56
CA ALA A 82 4.48 -2.11 -1.74
C ALA A 82 5.56 -3.14 -2.09
N VAL A 83 5.42 -4.37 -1.62
CA VAL A 83 6.37 -5.46 -1.91
C VAL A 83 6.48 -5.75 -3.41
N LYS A 84 5.39 -5.61 -4.17
CA LYS A 84 5.37 -5.81 -5.64
C LYS A 84 5.52 -4.52 -6.42
N TYR A 85 4.76 -3.50 -6.05
CA TYR A 85 4.61 -2.28 -6.86
C TYR A 85 5.42 -1.10 -6.35
N GLY A 86 6.06 -1.23 -5.18
CA GLY A 86 6.82 -0.17 -4.54
C GLY A 86 5.93 0.87 -3.85
N THR A 87 6.47 2.06 -3.69
CA THR A 87 5.83 3.18 -2.99
C THR A 87 5.60 4.36 -3.95
N MET A 88 5.10 5.48 -3.44
CA MET A 88 4.98 6.71 -4.23
C MET A 88 6.30 7.12 -4.90
N LYS A 89 7.47 6.85 -4.29
CA LYS A 89 8.79 7.09 -4.91
C LYS A 89 9.02 6.26 -6.18
N THR A 90 8.39 5.10 -6.27
CA THR A 90 8.54 4.20 -7.43
C THR A 90 7.63 4.60 -8.59
N VAL A 91 6.44 5.12 -8.28
CA VAL A 91 5.39 5.36 -9.29
C VAL A 91 5.31 6.80 -9.77
N ILE A 92 5.85 7.77 -9.01
CA ILE A 92 5.90 9.17 -9.46
C ILE A 92 7.11 9.37 -10.38
N THR A 93 6.85 9.87 -11.59
CA THR A 93 7.90 10.15 -12.58
C THR A 93 8.12 11.64 -12.79
N GLY A 94 7.18 12.50 -12.36
CA GLY A 94 7.30 13.95 -12.47
C GLY A 94 6.28 14.69 -11.62
N LEU A 95 6.58 15.94 -11.30
CA LEU A 95 5.76 16.81 -10.46
C LEU A 95 5.70 18.23 -11.04
N THR A 96 4.57 18.90 -10.85
CA THR A 96 4.50 20.37 -10.88
C THR A 96 4.41 20.85 -9.45
N VAL A 97 5.31 21.75 -9.08
CA VAL A 97 5.43 22.26 -7.70
C VAL A 97 5.48 23.79 -7.73
N VAL A 98 4.74 24.40 -6.81
CA VAL A 98 4.83 25.84 -6.52
C VAL A 98 5.79 26.02 -5.35
N LEU A 99 6.88 26.76 -5.58
CA LEU A 99 7.91 27.07 -4.59
C LEU A 99 7.47 28.21 -3.64
N PRO A 100 8.14 28.39 -2.49
CA PRO A 100 7.78 29.45 -1.54
C PRO A 100 7.86 30.89 -2.11
N ASN A 101 8.69 31.12 -3.13
CA ASN A 101 8.79 32.41 -3.82
C ASN A 101 7.71 32.62 -4.91
N GLY A 102 6.83 31.63 -5.12
CA GLY A 102 5.77 31.65 -6.13
C GLY A 102 6.16 31.10 -7.49
N ASP A 103 7.41 30.73 -7.71
CA ASP A 103 7.84 30.08 -8.95
C ASP A 103 7.20 28.71 -9.12
N ILE A 104 6.84 28.39 -10.35
CA ILE A 104 6.29 27.08 -10.71
C ILE A 104 7.37 26.30 -11.45
N ILE A 105 7.73 25.14 -10.90
CA ILE A 105 8.71 24.25 -11.51
C ILE A 105 8.09 22.94 -11.91
N ASN A 106 8.67 22.30 -12.93
CA ASN A 106 8.38 20.93 -13.33
C ASN A 106 9.61 20.07 -13.09
N THR A 107 9.43 18.91 -12.47
CA THR A 107 10.48 17.94 -12.23
C THR A 107 10.18 16.65 -12.99
N GLY A 108 11.21 15.92 -13.38
CA GLY A 108 11.06 14.63 -14.02
C GLY A 108 10.43 14.70 -15.43
N SER A 109 9.86 13.59 -15.86
CA SER A 109 9.20 13.46 -17.16
C SER A 109 8.24 12.26 -17.18
N ARG A 110 7.61 11.97 -18.33
CA ARG A 110 6.78 10.75 -18.52
C ARG A 110 7.62 9.47 -18.63
N THR A 111 8.92 9.60 -18.89
CA THR A 111 9.77 8.44 -19.15
C THR A 111 10.07 7.65 -17.86
N LYS A 112 10.10 6.32 -18.02
CA LYS A 112 10.41 5.42 -16.90
C LYS A 112 11.84 5.59 -16.36
N LYS A 113 12.77 6.01 -17.22
CA LYS A 113 14.20 6.14 -16.92
C LYS A 113 14.73 7.46 -17.46
N THR A 114 15.55 8.12 -16.68
CA THR A 114 16.40 9.22 -17.11
C THR A 114 17.77 9.09 -16.45
N SER A 115 18.81 9.51 -17.14
CA SER A 115 20.18 9.64 -16.60
C SER A 115 20.61 11.10 -16.50
N ALA A 116 19.70 12.05 -16.76
CA ALA A 116 20.00 13.48 -16.80
C ALA A 116 19.77 14.16 -15.44
N GLY A 117 20.83 14.71 -14.88
CA GLY A 117 20.79 15.60 -13.71
C GLY A 117 20.39 14.92 -12.39
N TYR A 118 20.08 15.77 -11.41
CA TYR A 118 19.59 15.32 -10.11
C TYR A 118 18.13 14.86 -10.17
N ASN A 119 17.76 13.89 -9.33
CA ASN A 119 16.39 13.45 -9.19
C ASN A 119 15.62 14.39 -8.25
N LEU A 120 15.21 15.54 -8.75
CA LEU A 120 14.43 16.52 -8.00
C LEU A 120 13.03 16.01 -7.68
N THR A 121 12.46 15.12 -8.48
CA THR A 121 11.16 14.51 -8.19
C THR A 121 11.18 13.81 -6.83
N ASN A 122 12.20 12.97 -6.58
CA ASN A 122 12.33 12.28 -5.30
C ASN A 122 12.67 13.21 -4.12
N LEU A 123 13.20 14.41 -4.38
CA LEU A 123 13.42 15.42 -3.33
C LEU A 123 12.09 15.94 -2.76
N PHE A 124 11.08 16.14 -3.62
CA PHE A 124 9.77 16.64 -3.20
C PHE A 124 8.87 15.54 -2.62
N ILE A 125 9.08 14.27 -3.00
CA ILE A 125 8.31 13.14 -2.46
C ILE A 125 8.71 12.91 -1.00
N GLY A 126 7.75 13.00 -0.08
CA GLY A 126 8.00 12.91 1.36
C GLY A 126 8.47 14.23 2.00
N SER A 127 8.40 15.35 1.27
CA SER A 127 8.77 16.67 1.80
C SER A 127 7.72 17.28 2.74
N GLU A 128 6.53 16.75 2.79
CA GLU A 128 5.40 17.19 3.63
C GLU A 128 5.11 18.71 3.55
N GLY A 129 5.28 19.28 2.34
CA GLY A 129 5.05 20.70 2.07
C GLY A 129 6.18 21.62 2.49
N THR A 130 7.29 21.13 3.04
CA THR A 130 8.42 21.96 3.51
C THR A 130 9.23 22.59 2.39
N LEU A 131 9.18 22.03 1.17
CA LEU A 131 9.93 22.53 0.01
C LEU A 131 9.04 23.24 -1.01
N GLY A 132 7.73 23.00 -0.98
CA GLY A 132 6.79 23.57 -1.94
C GLY A 132 5.46 22.82 -1.95
N ILE A 133 4.52 23.32 -2.75
CA ILE A 133 3.17 22.77 -2.88
C ILE A 133 3.08 21.97 -4.17
N ILE A 134 2.90 20.66 -4.07
CA ILE A 134 2.69 19.77 -5.21
C ILE A 134 1.28 20.00 -5.75
N THR A 135 1.17 20.40 -7.02
CA THR A 135 -0.11 20.70 -7.67
C THR A 135 -0.53 19.69 -8.71
N GLU A 136 0.44 19.10 -9.43
CA GLU A 136 0.18 18.04 -10.41
C GLU A 136 1.22 16.93 -10.30
N ILE A 137 0.81 15.71 -10.59
CA ILE A 137 1.61 14.51 -10.44
C ILE A 137 1.54 13.69 -11.72
N GLN A 138 2.70 13.34 -12.27
CA GLN A 138 2.86 12.36 -13.33
C GLN A 138 3.08 11.01 -12.69
N LEU A 139 2.20 10.05 -12.98
CA LEU A 139 2.15 8.73 -12.37
C LEU A 139 2.44 7.63 -13.40
N ARG A 140 3.10 6.59 -12.94
CA ARG A 140 3.12 5.29 -13.62
C ARG A 140 1.96 4.45 -13.14
N LEU A 141 1.34 3.76 -14.10
CA LEU A 141 0.28 2.80 -13.89
C LEU A 141 0.83 1.37 -14.05
N SER A 142 0.08 0.43 -13.56
CA SER A 142 0.35 -1.01 -13.74
C SER A 142 -0.80 -1.65 -14.51
N PRO A 143 -0.54 -2.69 -15.33
CA PRO A 143 -1.60 -3.45 -15.95
C PRO A 143 -2.44 -4.16 -14.88
N ILE A 144 -3.75 -4.24 -15.10
CA ILE A 144 -4.65 -5.03 -14.25
C ILE A 144 -4.23 -6.51 -14.41
N PRO A 145 -3.93 -7.24 -13.32
CA PRO A 145 -3.54 -8.63 -13.42
C PRO A 145 -4.69 -9.50 -13.94
N GLU A 146 -4.38 -10.46 -14.80
CA GLU A 146 -5.35 -11.43 -15.33
C GLU A 146 -6.03 -12.23 -14.22
N SER A 147 -5.26 -12.58 -13.19
CA SER A 147 -5.73 -13.35 -12.04
C SER A 147 -5.18 -12.77 -10.74
N ILE A 148 -6.05 -12.71 -9.74
CA ILE A 148 -5.68 -12.38 -8.36
C ILE A 148 -6.08 -13.56 -7.49
N MET A 149 -5.14 -14.10 -6.71
CA MET A 149 -5.39 -15.16 -5.75
C MET A 149 -4.88 -14.75 -4.37
N ALA A 150 -5.57 -15.18 -3.33
CA ALA A 150 -5.17 -14.95 -1.94
C ALA A 150 -4.91 -16.27 -1.22
N ALA A 151 -4.01 -16.26 -0.24
CA ALA A 151 -3.79 -17.39 0.65
C ALA A 151 -3.57 -16.92 2.08
N VAL A 152 -3.83 -17.82 3.03
CA VAL A 152 -3.60 -17.62 4.47
C VAL A 152 -2.96 -18.87 5.04
N CYS A 153 -1.97 -18.70 5.91
CA CYS A 153 -1.31 -19.79 6.63
C CYS A 153 -1.11 -19.43 8.10
N HIS A 154 -1.36 -20.38 8.99
CA HIS A 154 -1.18 -20.26 10.43
C HIS A 154 0.14 -20.90 10.88
N PHE A 155 0.80 -20.27 11.86
CA PHE A 155 2.09 -20.75 12.36
C PHE A 155 2.07 -20.93 13.88
N PRO A 156 2.90 -21.86 14.42
CA PRO A 156 2.97 -22.08 15.86
C PRO A 156 3.66 -20.95 16.60
N THR A 157 4.57 -20.21 15.95
CA THR A 157 5.31 -19.09 16.53
C THR A 157 5.46 -17.94 15.53
N LEU A 158 5.75 -16.75 16.04
CA LEU A 158 6.03 -15.57 15.24
C LEU A 158 7.27 -15.79 14.35
N GLU A 159 8.32 -16.42 14.90
CA GLU A 159 9.57 -16.72 14.20
C GLU A 159 9.31 -17.56 12.94
N ASN A 160 8.46 -18.58 13.04
CA ASN A 160 8.11 -19.42 11.89
C ASN A 160 7.40 -18.62 10.79
N ALA A 161 6.50 -17.71 11.18
CA ALA A 161 5.81 -16.84 10.22
C ALA A 161 6.81 -15.87 9.54
N VAL A 162 7.66 -15.20 10.32
CA VAL A 162 8.68 -14.27 9.79
C VAL A 162 9.66 -15.01 8.88
N GLN A 163 10.14 -16.19 9.27
CA GLN A 163 11.06 -16.99 8.48
C GLN A 163 10.43 -17.42 7.13
N THR A 164 9.14 -17.75 7.14
CA THR A 164 8.40 -18.03 5.91
C THR A 164 8.36 -16.80 5.00
N ALA A 165 8.01 -15.65 5.54
CA ALA A 165 7.96 -14.39 4.77
C ALA A 165 9.34 -14.04 4.16
N GLN A 166 10.42 -14.20 4.93
CA GLN A 166 11.79 -14.00 4.46
C GLN A 166 12.13 -14.94 3.30
N GLN A 167 11.83 -16.23 3.45
CA GLN A 167 12.13 -17.23 2.43
C GLN A 167 11.32 -17.00 1.15
N VAL A 168 10.04 -16.66 1.24
CA VAL A 168 9.20 -16.32 0.08
C VAL A 168 9.84 -15.20 -0.76
N ILE A 169 10.35 -14.16 -0.10
CA ILE A 169 11.05 -13.06 -0.78
C ILE A 169 12.41 -13.51 -1.31
N GLN A 170 13.19 -14.27 -0.56
CA GLN A 170 14.52 -14.77 -0.96
C GLN A 170 14.45 -15.72 -2.16
N TYR A 171 13.40 -16.53 -2.26
CA TYR A 171 13.16 -17.39 -3.42
C TYR A 171 12.68 -16.60 -4.65
N GLY A 172 12.46 -15.30 -4.51
CA GLY A 172 12.03 -14.44 -5.61
C GLY A 172 10.59 -14.67 -6.05
N VAL A 173 9.73 -15.21 -5.16
CA VAL A 173 8.31 -15.36 -5.47
C VAL A 173 7.69 -13.96 -5.70
N PRO A 174 7.02 -13.72 -6.83
CA PRO A 174 6.48 -12.39 -7.16
C PRO A 174 5.19 -12.09 -6.38
N ILE A 175 5.31 -12.10 -5.05
CA ILE A 175 4.19 -11.86 -4.14
C ILE A 175 3.67 -10.42 -4.28
N ALA A 176 2.36 -10.22 -4.33
CA ALA A 176 1.75 -8.91 -4.43
C ALA A 176 1.52 -8.25 -3.07
N ARG A 177 1.14 -9.05 -2.08
CA ARG A 177 1.02 -8.66 -0.67
C ARG A 177 1.51 -9.79 0.20
N ILE A 178 2.18 -9.45 1.28
CA ILE A 178 2.51 -10.36 2.37
C ILE A 178 2.38 -9.60 3.68
N GLU A 179 1.43 -10.00 4.48
CA GLU A 179 1.06 -9.33 5.71
C GLU A 179 1.02 -10.35 6.85
N MET A 180 1.35 -9.91 8.06
CA MET A 180 1.39 -10.77 9.23
C MET A 180 0.56 -10.16 10.36
N LEU A 181 -0.16 -11.01 11.07
CA LEU A 181 -0.74 -10.70 12.38
C LEU A 181 -0.16 -11.66 13.40
N ASN A 182 0.24 -11.13 14.56
CA ASN A 182 0.60 -11.94 15.72
C ASN A 182 -0.65 -12.52 16.38
N GLU A 183 -0.47 -13.38 17.39
CA GLU A 183 -1.55 -14.05 18.08
C GLU A 183 -2.54 -13.10 18.75
N ASP A 184 -2.06 -12.07 19.43
CA ASP A 184 -2.89 -11.08 20.13
C ASP A 184 -3.79 -10.32 19.14
N GLN A 185 -3.20 -9.85 18.03
CA GLN A 185 -3.97 -9.14 17.01
C GLN A 185 -4.97 -10.05 16.30
N MET A 186 -4.61 -11.32 16.08
CA MET A 186 -5.54 -12.33 15.55
C MET A 186 -6.72 -12.52 16.50
N GLU A 187 -6.49 -12.67 17.81
CA GLU A 187 -7.56 -12.81 18.81
C GLU A 187 -8.52 -11.62 18.79
N ILE A 188 -7.96 -10.40 18.82
CA ILE A 188 -8.73 -9.15 18.77
C ILE A 188 -9.58 -9.07 17.49
N SER A 189 -8.97 -9.39 16.33
CA SER A 189 -9.65 -9.34 15.03
C SER A 189 -10.73 -10.41 14.89
N ILE A 190 -10.49 -11.63 15.38
CA ILE A 190 -11.46 -12.73 15.39
C ILE A 190 -12.70 -12.34 16.22
N ASN A 191 -12.49 -11.82 17.43
CA ASN A 191 -13.55 -11.41 18.33
C ASN A 191 -14.39 -10.25 17.74
N TYR A 192 -13.74 -9.24 17.18
CA TYR A 192 -14.39 -8.10 16.55
C TYR A 192 -15.22 -8.50 15.32
N SER A 193 -14.62 -9.26 14.41
CA SER A 193 -15.23 -9.64 13.13
C SER A 193 -16.12 -10.89 13.26
N LYS A 194 -16.22 -11.49 14.45
CA LYS A 194 -17.00 -12.70 14.75
C LYS A 194 -16.66 -13.86 13.79
N LEU A 195 -15.37 -14.01 13.52
CA LEU A 195 -14.88 -15.07 12.63
C LEU A 195 -14.97 -16.42 13.33
N LYS A 196 -15.48 -17.42 12.61
CA LYS A 196 -15.63 -18.79 13.13
C LYS A 196 -14.52 -19.67 12.56
N ASP A 197 -14.13 -20.68 13.34
CA ASP A 197 -13.17 -21.72 12.90
C ASP A 197 -11.78 -21.20 12.52
N ILE A 198 -11.37 -20.06 13.10
CA ILE A 198 -10.03 -19.47 12.94
C ILE A 198 -9.35 -19.46 14.32
N LYS A 199 -8.10 -19.89 14.37
CA LYS A 199 -7.30 -19.88 15.60
C LYS A 199 -6.58 -18.55 15.79
N ALA A 200 -6.46 -18.10 17.04
CA ALA A 200 -5.64 -16.94 17.42
C ALA A 200 -4.18 -17.42 17.54
N VAL A 201 -3.48 -17.44 16.43
CA VAL A 201 -2.05 -17.79 16.30
C VAL A 201 -1.42 -16.89 15.25
N PRO A 202 -0.08 -16.74 15.23
CA PRO A 202 0.60 -15.97 14.18
C PRO A 202 0.15 -16.42 12.79
N THR A 203 -0.25 -15.48 11.95
CA THR A 203 -0.88 -15.76 10.66
C THR A 203 -0.30 -14.90 9.56
N LEU A 204 0.11 -15.50 8.45
CA LEU A 204 0.47 -14.81 7.22
C LEU A 204 -0.70 -14.78 6.24
N PHE A 205 -0.85 -13.63 5.60
CA PHE A 205 -1.80 -13.35 4.53
C PHE A 205 -1.02 -13.03 3.27
N PHE A 206 -1.32 -13.74 2.18
CA PHE A 206 -0.63 -13.60 0.90
C PHE A 206 -1.63 -13.19 -0.19
N GLU A 207 -1.15 -12.40 -1.16
CA GLU A 207 -1.88 -12.14 -2.39
C GLU A 207 -0.93 -12.24 -3.59
N PHE A 208 -1.41 -12.87 -4.65
CA PHE A 208 -0.67 -13.15 -5.88
C PHE A 208 -1.35 -12.47 -7.04
N HIS A 209 -0.59 -11.71 -7.84
CA HIS A 209 -1.04 -11.04 -9.05
C HIS A 209 -0.25 -11.55 -10.26
N GLY A 210 -0.93 -12.13 -11.22
CA GLY A 210 -0.28 -12.69 -12.43
C GLY A 210 -1.27 -13.36 -13.36
N SER A 211 -0.80 -14.30 -14.15
CA SER A 211 -1.67 -15.26 -14.86
C SER A 211 -2.15 -16.35 -13.89
N GLU A 212 -3.24 -17.03 -14.24
CA GLU A 212 -3.74 -18.14 -13.43
C GLU A 212 -2.68 -19.23 -13.24
N LEU A 213 -1.94 -19.55 -14.30
CA LEU A 213 -0.88 -20.58 -14.25
C LEU A 213 0.24 -20.18 -13.30
N SER A 214 0.75 -18.94 -13.41
CA SER A 214 1.84 -18.46 -12.55
C SER A 214 1.40 -18.35 -11.09
N ASN A 215 0.17 -17.92 -10.83
CA ASN A 215 -0.35 -17.83 -9.46
C ASN A 215 -0.47 -19.21 -8.82
N ASN A 216 -0.95 -20.22 -9.56
CA ASN A 216 -1.03 -21.61 -9.07
C ASN A 216 0.36 -22.19 -8.75
N GLU A 217 1.39 -21.88 -9.54
CA GLU A 217 2.76 -22.29 -9.27
C GLU A 217 3.33 -21.60 -8.02
N ASN A 218 3.16 -20.28 -7.94
CA ASN A 218 3.62 -19.48 -6.79
C ASN A 218 2.94 -19.92 -5.48
N ILE A 219 1.65 -20.25 -5.51
CA ILE A 219 0.92 -20.76 -4.35
C ILE A 219 1.52 -22.08 -3.85
N LYS A 220 1.87 -23.01 -4.76
CA LYS A 220 2.51 -24.26 -4.38
C LYS A 220 3.87 -24.03 -3.72
N ILE A 221 4.69 -23.16 -4.28
CA ILE A 221 6.00 -22.81 -3.71
C ILE A 221 5.82 -22.22 -2.30
N VAL A 222 4.89 -21.28 -2.12
CA VAL A 222 4.63 -20.66 -0.81
C VAL A 222 4.04 -21.66 0.17
N GLU A 223 3.21 -22.61 -0.28
CA GLU A 223 2.69 -23.70 0.56
C GLU A 223 3.82 -24.61 1.03
N GLU A 224 4.76 -24.98 0.18
CA GLU A 224 5.92 -25.81 0.54
C GLU A 224 6.82 -25.07 1.55
N ILE A 225 7.19 -23.81 1.28
CA ILE A 225 7.95 -22.98 2.23
C ILE A 225 7.24 -22.88 3.58
N SER A 226 5.90 -22.70 3.56
CA SER A 226 5.12 -22.62 4.78
C SER A 226 5.16 -23.92 5.58
N LYS A 227 5.06 -25.07 4.92
CA LYS A 227 5.16 -26.41 5.55
C LYS A 227 6.52 -26.63 6.19
N ASP A 228 7.60 -26.26 5.50
CA ASP A 228 8.97 -26.37 6.01
C ASP A 228 9.20 -25.55 7.29
N ASN A 229 8.42 -24.46 7.46
CA ASN A 229 8.41 -23.63 8.66
C ASN A 229 7.24 -23.94 9.63
N ASN A 230 6.76 -25.19 9.65
CA ASN A 230 5.69 -25.67 10.53
C ASN A 230 4.32 -24.96 10.32
N GLY A 231 4.11 -24.35 9.16
CA GLY A 231 2.82 -23.77 8.79
C GLY A 231 1.71 -24.80 8.70
N SER A 232 0.52 -24.39 9.08
CA SER A 232 -0.67 -25.25 9.11
C SER A 232 -1.89 -24.56 8.53
N SER A 233 -2.89 -25.35 8.13
CA SER A 233 -4.16 -24.81 7.62
C SER A 233 -3.98 -23.84 6.46
N PHE A 234 -3.04 -24.12 5.54
CA PHE A 234 -2.88 -23.31 4.33
C PHE A 234 -4.17 -23.37 3.51
N LYS A 235 -4.77 -22.20 3.30
CA LYS A 235 -6.01 -22.04 2.53
C LYS A 235 -5.78 -20.96 1.47
N TRP A 236 -6.31 -21.18 0.27
CA TRP A 236 -6.25 -20.18 -0.79
C TRP A 236 -7.60 -20.03 -1.50
N ALA A 237 -7.81 -18.89 -2.16
CA ALA A 237 -9.03 -18.58 -2.86
C ALA A 237 -8.74 -17.71 -4.10
N LYS A 238 -9.53 -17.93 -5.15
CA LYS A 238 -9.52 -17.15 -6.40
C LYS A 238 -10.69 -16.15 -6.45
N ASP A 239 -11.87 -16.59 -6.04
CA ASP A 239 -13.08 -15.78 -6.10
C ASP A 239 -13.02 -14.61 -5.11
N LEU A 240 -13.51 -13.45 -5.54
CA LEU A 240 -13.43 -12.21 -4.77
C LEU A 240 -14.05 -12.34 -3.36
N GLU A 241 -15.19 -12.99 -3.25
CA GLU A 241 -15.87 -13.17 -1.96
C GLU A 241 -15.03 -13.99 -0.98
N ASP A 242 -14.44 -15.09 -1.45
CA ASP A 242 -13.64 -15.96 -0.63
C ASP A 242 -12.28 -15.33 -0.28
N ARG A 243 -11.66 -14.59 -1.22
CA ARG A 243 -10.47 -13.76 -0.94
C ARG A 243 -10.78 -12.73 0.15
N ASN A 244 -11.92 -12.05 0.06
CA ASN A 244 -12.34 -11.07 1.06
C ASN A 244 -12.57 -11.70 2.43
N LYS A 245 -13.09 -12.93 2.49
CA LYS A 245 -13.23 -13.68 3.75
C LYS A 245 -11.86 -13.99 4.37
N LEU A 246 -10.88 -14.43 3.55
CA LEU A 246 -9.52 -14.72 4.03
C LEU A 246 -8.85 -13.48 4.61
N TRP A 247 -8.99 -12.32 3.95
CA TRP A 247 -8.33 -11.08 4.36
C TRP A 247 -9.09 -10.29 5.43
N LYS A 248 -10.29 -10.70 5.81
CA LYS A 248 -11.15 -9.92 6.70
C LYS A 248 -10.49 -9.60 8.05
N ALA A 249 -9.80 -10.56 8.67
CA ALA A 249 -9.11 -10.35 9.93
C ALA A 249 -8.05 -9.25 9.83
N ARG A 250 -7.32 -9.20 8.70
CA ARG A 250 -6.28 -8.19 8.44
C ARG A 250 -6.87 -6.80 8.18
N TRP A 251 -7.95 -6.71 7.44
CA TRP A 251 -8.58 -5.42 7.14
C TRP A 251 -9.24 -4.78 8.36
N ASP A 252 -9.75 -5.58 9.26
CA ASP A 252 -10.44 -5.10 10.46
C ASP A 252 -9.49 -4.71 11.61
N VAL A 253 -8.16 -4.84 11.45
CA VAL A 253 -7.15 -4.59 12.49
C VAL A 253 -7.34 -3.26 13.20
N TYR A 254 -7.39 -2.14 12.47
CA TYR A 254 -7.54 -0.81 13.07
C TYR A 254 -8.85 -0.67 13.84
N TYR A 255 -9.95 -1.13 13.26
CA TYR A 255 -11.27 -1.03 13.85
C TYR A 255 -11.43 -1.95 15.06
N SER A 256 -10.82 -3.13 15.02
CA SER A 256 -10.84 -4.09 16.12
C SER A 256 -10.11 -3.56 17.36
N VAL A 257 -8.92 -2.97 17.17
CA VAL A 257 -8.18 -2.30 18.26
C VAL A 257 -8.95 -1.08 18.79
N LYS A 258 -9.49 -0.26 17.90
CA LYS A 258 -10.29 0.91 18.28
C LYS A 258 -11.53 0.53 19.11
N ALA A 259 -12.14 -0.61 18.83
CA ALA A 259 -13.33 -1.09 19.55
C ALA A 259 -13.02 -1.56 20.98
N LEU A 260 -11.76 -1.90 21.30
CA LEU A 260 -11.36 -2.25 22.68
C LEU A 260 -11.28 -1.05 23.61
N ILE A 261 -11.17 0.16 23.06
CA ILE A 261 -10.86 1.36 23.83
C ILE A 261 -12.09 2.24 23.94
N ASN A 262 -12.68 2.30 25.14
CA ASN A 262 -13.77 3.22 25.45
C ASN A 262 -13.22 4.65 25.60
N ASN A 263 -13.60 5.56 24.70
CA ASN A 263 -13.19 6.98 24.68
C ASN A 263 -11.67 7.23 24.56
N GLY A 264 -10.89 6.25 24.12
CA GLY A 264 -9.46 6.37 23.86
C GLY A 264 -9.15 6.77 22.42
N ARG A 265 -7.85 7.03 22.18
CA ARG A 265 -7.30 7.23 20.85
C ARG A 265 -6.35 6.08 20.54
N VAL A 266 -6.42 5.56 19.31
CA VAL A 266 -5.46 4.60 18.80
C VAL A 266 -4.36 5.39 18.13
N TYR A 267 -3.13 5.15 18.54
CA TYR A 267 -1.94 5.70 17.91
C TYR A 267 -1.18 4.53 17.25
N SER A 268 -0.94 4.62 15.95
CA SER A 268 -0.20 3.62 15.21
C SER A 268 1.22 4.11 14.98
N THR A 269 2.20 3.27 15.30
CA THR A 269 3.61 3.50 14.98
C THR A 269 4.11 2.39 14.09
N ASP A 270 5.18 2.65 13.34
CA ASP A 270 5.84 1.65 12.51
C ASP A 270 7.36 1.80 12.58
N VAL A 271 8.06 0.71 12.31
CA VAL A 271 9.50 0.70 12.12
C VAL A 271 9.85 -0.01 10.82
N CYS A 272 10.85 0.51 10.09
CA CYS A 272 11.40 -0.14 8.92
C CYS A 272 12.73 -0.81 9.28
N LEU A 273 12.81 -2.11 9.05
CA LEU A 273 13.97 -2.92 9.39
C LEU A 273 14.51 -3.67 8.17
N PRO A 274 15.83 -3.99 8.17
CA PRO A 274 16.32 -5.04 7.31
C PRO A 274 15.51 -6.34 7.55
N ILE A 275 15.17 -7.05 6.48
CA ILE A 275 14.31 -8.24 6.58
C ILE A 275 14.85 -9.31 7.53
N SER A 276 16.17 -9.41 7.69
CA SER A 276 16.83 -10.33 8.62
C SER A 276 16.59 -10.00 10.10
N ASN A 277 16.17 -8.79 10.42
CA ASN A 277 16.02 -8.31 11.80
C ASN A 277 14.55 -8.26 12.27
N ILE A 278 13.60 -8.66 11.42
CA ILE A 278 12.17 -8.58 11.74
C ILE A 278 11.82 -9.44 12.96
N THR A 279 12.46 -10.59 13.13
CA THR A 279 12.17 -11.52 14.25
C THR A 279 12.62 -10.97 15.60
N GLU A 280 13.66 -10.15 15.61
CA GLU A 280 14.23 -9.58 16.86
C GLU A 280 13.46 -8.33 17.34
N CYS A 281 12.66 -7.71 16.48
CA CYS A 281 11.85 -6.53 16.78
C CYS A 281 10.50 -6.90 17.37
#